data_a8c5d4d86b57b168abad1eee72e1d09c
#
_entry.id   a8c5d4d86b57b168abad1eee72e1d09c
#
_cell.length_a   1.000
_cell.length_b   1.000
_cell.length_c   1.000
_cell.angle_alpha   90.00
_cell.angle_beta   90.00
_cell.angle_gamma   90.00
#
_symmetry.space_group_name_H-M   'P 1'
#
loop_
_entity.id
_entity.type
_entity.pdbx_description
1 polymer ?
#
loop_
_entity_poly.entity_id
_entity_poly.type
_entity_poly.pdbx_seq_one_letter_code
_entity_poly.pdbx_strand_id
1 'polypeptide(L)'
;FYERKEIKDMMAYLQVVNNPADEIRLRRIINQPKRSIGDKTLAVATEIAQGIGETLFEVISHADEFEALKRTSPKLLNFAQIIQELMKAAEDETVSLADLYELILEKTSYIEYLKTEYEDAPRLISD
;
A
#
# COMPACT_ATOMS: atom_id res chain seq x y z
N PHE A 1 16.55 9.76 -9.71
CA PHE A 1 15.99 8.39 -9.72
C PHE A 1 15.25 8.07 -8.41
N TYR A 2 15.91 8.26 -7.32
CA TYR A 2 15.38 8.03 -5.97
C TYR A 2 14.10 8.83 -5.74
N GLU A 3 14.13 10.12 -6.05
CA GLU A 3 12.99 11.02 -5.89
C GLU A 3 11.83 10.66 -6.80
N ARG A 4 12.13 10.19 -8.01
CA ARG A 4 11.09 9.79 -8.96
C ARG A 4 10.30 8.59 -8.46
N LYS A 5 11.00 7.62 -7.87
CA LYS A 5 10.35 6.45 -7.31
C LYS A 5 9.45 6.85 -6.14
N GLU A 6 9.95 7.69 -5.25
CA GLU A 6 9.17 8.19 -4.11
C GLU A 6 7.91 8.89 -4.60
N ILE A 7 8.05 9.81 -5.53
CA ILE A 7 6.91 10.58 -6.02
C ILE A 7 5.86 9.66 -6.65
N LYS A 8 6.28 8.73 -7.48
CA LYS A 8 5.35 7.79 -8.14
C LYS A 8 4.62 6.92 -7.12
N ASP A 9 5.34 6.42 -6.12
CA ASP A 9 4.75 5.58 -5.09
C ASP A 9 3.81 6.39 -4.20
N MET A 10 4.20 7.61 -3.82
CA MET A 10 3.34 8.46 -3.00
C MET A 10 2.09 8.88 -3.75
N MET A 11 2.20 9.18 -5.04
CA MET A 11 1.02 9.50 -5.85
C MET A 11 0.07 8.30 -5.90
N ALA A 12 0.62 7.10 -6.04
CA ALA A 12 -0.20 5.89 -6.04
C ALA A 12 -0.90 5.70 -4.69
N TYR A 13 -0.21 5.95 -3.56
CA TYR A 13 -0.84 5.92 -2.24
C TYR A 13 -1.99 6.91 -2.15
N LEU A 14 -1.77 8.15 -2.58
CA LEU A 14 -2.82 9.17 -2.54
C LEU A 14 -4.02 8.77 -3.39
N GLN A 15 -3.78 8.18 -4.54
CA GLN A 15 -4.86 7.73 -5.42
C GLN A 15 -5.65 6.57 -4.81
N VAL A 16 -4.98 5.62 -4.14
CA VAL A 16 -5.65 4.52 -3.45
C VAL A 16 -6.45 5.05 -2.26
N VAL A 17 -5.89 5.99 -1.50
CA VAL A 17 -6.60 6.60 -0.37
C VAL A 17 -7.87 7.30 -0.86
N ASN A 18 -7.80 7.96 -2.01
CA ASN A 18 -8.95 8.62 -2.61
C ASN A 18 -9.96 7.63 -3.21
N ASN A 19 -9.45 6.52 -3.75
CA ASN A 19 -10.30 5.49 -4.37
C ASN A 19 -9.68 4.10 -4.17
N PRO A 20 -10.04 3.40 -3.09
CA PRO A 20 -9.49 2.06 -2.81
C PRO A 20 -9.84 1.01 -3.87
N ALA A 21 -10.83 1.29 -4.73
CA ALA A 21 -11.18 0.38 -5.82
C ALA A 21 -10.19 0.44 -6.99
N ASP A 22 -9.25 1.38 -6.97
CA ASP A 22 -8.22 1.51 -8.00
C ASP A 22 -7.19 0.38 -7.83
N GLU A 23 -7.49 -0.74 -8.48
CA GLU A 23 -6.70 -1.97 -8.35
C GLU A 23 -5.29 -1.83 -8.92
N ILE A 24 -5.13 -1.05 -9.97
CA ILE A 24 -3.81 -0.86 -10.59
C ILE A 24 -2.85 -0.20 -9.61
N ARG A 25 -3.29 0.89 -8.97
CA ARG A 25 -2.47 1.60 -7.99
C ARG A 25 -2.30 0.80 -6.70
N LEU A 26 -3.34 0.08 -6.31
CA LEU A 26 -3.26 -0.79 -5.14
C LEU A 26 -2.16 -1.84 -5.32
N ARG A 27 -2.10 -2.49 -6.49
CA ARG A 27 -1.08 -3.48 -6.79
C ARG A 27 0.32 -2.87 -6.78
N ARG A 28 0.44 -1.63 -7.20
CA ARG A 28 1.72 -0.94 -7.19
C ARG A 28 2.26 -0.75 -5.78
N ILE A 29 1.40 -0.34 -4.83
CA ILE A 29 1.87 0.05 -3.49
C ILE A 29 1.88 -1.07 -2.47
N ILE A 30 1.22 -2.19 -2.74
CA ILE A 30 1.06 -3.22 -1.71
C ILE A 30 2.39 -3.78 -1.20
N ASN A 31 3.43 -3.73 -2.03
CA ASN A 31 4.79 -4.10 -1.65
C ASN A 31 5.77 -2.93 -1.74
N GLN A 32 5.28 -1.71 -1.59
CA GLN A 32 6.10 -0.50 -1.54
C GLN A 32 5.73 0.31 -0.30
N PRO A 33 6.39 0.16 0.83
CA PRO A 33 7.56 -0.71 1.10
C PRO A 33 7.26 -2.21 1.02
N LYS A 34 8.33 -2.98 0.89
CA LYS A 34 8.23 -4.42 0.76
C LYS A 34 7.52 -5.04 1.96
N ARG A 35 6.48 -5.83 1.67
CA ARG A 35 5.68 -6.51 2.71
C ARG A 35 5.67 -8.02 2.53
N SER A 36 6.33 -8.51 1.50
CA SER A 36 6.38 -9.94 1.17
C SER A 36 5.00 -10.53 0.90
N ILE A 37 4.12 -9.74 0.29
CA ILE A 37 2.84 -10.20 -0.19
C ILE A 37 3.06 -10.65 -1.64
N GLY A 38 3.09 -11.96 -1.85
CA GLY A 38 3.45 -12.51 -3.14
C GLY A 38 2.37 -12.40 -4.20
N ASP A 39 2.78 -12.56 -5.46
CA ASP A 39 1.87 -12.53 -6.59
C ASP A 39 0.80 -13.61 -6.50
N LYS A 40 1.15 -14.76 -5.95
CA LYS A 40 0.22 -15.87 -5.78
C LYS A 40 -0.91 -15.51 -4.81
N THR A 41 -0.57 -14.87 -3.71
CA THR A 41 -1.55 -14.39 -2.74
C THR A 41 -2.49 -13.35 -3.38
N LEU A 42 -1.92 -12.42 -4.14
CA LEU A 42 -2.71 -11.41 -4.83
C LEU A 42 -3.61 -12.03 -5.90
N ALA A 43 -3.14 -13.06 -6.59
CA ALA A 43 -3.96 -13.77 -7.57
C ALA A 43 -5.16 -14.44 -6.91
N VAL A 44 -4.93 -15.08 -5.76
CA VAL A 44 -6.02 -15.73 -4.99
C VAL A 44 -7.02 -14.67 -4.51
N ALA A 45 -6.53 -13.56 -3.96
CA ALA A 45 -7.40 -12.49 -3.48
C ALA A 45 -8.23 -11.88 -4.62
N THR A 46 -7.62 -11.70 -5.79
CA THR A 46 -8.31 -11.19 -6.98
C THR A 46 -9.41 -12.15 -7.43
N GLU A 47 -9.12 -13.44 -7.43
CA GLU A 47 -10.08 -14.46 -7.81
C GLU A 47 -11.28 -14.47 -6.86
N ILE A 48 -11.03 -14.37 -5.55
CA ILE A 48 -12.09 -14.27 -4.55
C ILE A 48 -12.95 -13.03 -4.81
N ALA A 49 -12.29 -11.88 -5.03
CA ALA A 49 -13.00 -10.62 -5.26
C ALA A 49 -13.93 -10.72 -6.47
N GLN A 50 -13.45 -11.30 -7.56
CA GLN A 50 -14.26 -11.49 -8.75
C GLN A 50 -15.44 -12.44 -8.49
N GLY A 51 -15.20 -13.49 -7.71
CA GLY A 51 -16.22 -14.48 -7.41
C GLY A 51 -17.36 -13.95 -6.55
N ILE A 52 -17.07 -13.03 -5.64
CA ILE A 52 -18.10 -12.48 -4.72
C ILE A 52 -18.58 -11.09 -5.13
N GLY A 53 -18.03 -10.53 -6.23
CA GLY A 53 -18.45 -9.22 -6.72
C GLY A 53 -17.98 -8.06 -5.85
N GLU A 54 -16.84 -8.20 -5.19
CA GLU A 54 -16.26 -7.15 -4.36
C GLU A 54 -14.95 -6.63 -4.96
N THR A 55 -14.44 -5.52 -4.40
CA THR A 55 -13.15 -5.00 -4.82
C THR A 55 -12.02 -5.81 -4.18
N LEU A 56 -10.84 -5.74 -4.80
CA LEU A 56 -9.65 -6.37 -4.22
C LEU A 56 -9.37 -5.83 -2.83
N PHE A 57 -9.54 -4.52 -2.63
CA PHE A 57 -9.29 -3.90 -1.32
C PHE A 57 -10.24 -4.45 -0.24
N GLU A 58 -11.51 -4.67 -0.61
CA GLU A 58 -12.48 -5.25 0.33
C GLU A 58 -12.05 -6.65 0.76
N VAL A 59 -11.60 -7.48 -0.17
CA VAL A 59 -11.11 -8.82 0.16
C VAL A 59 -9.89 -8.73 1.07
N ILE A 60 -8.94 -7.85 0.74
CA ILE A 60 -7.73 -7.66 1.55
C ILE A 60 -8.10 -7.21 2.97
N SER A 61 -9.09 -6.32 3.09
CA SER A 61 -9.53 -5.78 4.38
C SER A 61 -10.19 -6.84 5.26
N HIS A 62 -10.64 -7.92 4.68
CA HIS A 62 -11.30 -9.03 5.40
C HIS A 62 -10.59 -10.36 5.15
N ALA A 63 -9.28 -10.29 4.94
CA ALA A 63 -8.49 -11.46 4.53
C ALA A 63 -8.59 -12.65 5.48
N ASP A 64 -8.75 -12.39 6.78
CA ASP A 64 -8.86 -13.44 7.80
C ASP A 64 -10.18 -14.23 7.72
N GLU A 65 -11.14 -13.74 6.95
CA GLU A 65 -12.43 -14.41 6.75
C GLU A 65 -12.39 -15.43 5.61
N PHE A 66 -11.30 -15.44 4.83
CA PHE A 66 -11.16 -16.34 3.68
C PHE A 66 -10.11 -17.39 3.98
N GLU A 67 -10.51 -18.65 3.95
CA GLU A 67 -9.61 -19.76 4.26
C GLU A 67 -8.33 -19.75 3.41
N ALA A 68 -8.49 -19.44 2.12
CA ALA A 68 -7.36 -19.44 1.19
C ALA A 68 -6.35 -18.32 1.48
N LEU A 69 -6.73 -17.32 2.26
CA LEU A 69 -5.86 -16.18 2.60
C LEU A 69 -5.41 -16.19 4.06
N LYS A 70 -5.84 -17.17 4.84
CA LYS A 70 -5.57 -17.19 6.29
C LYS A 70 -4.10 -17.06 6.63
N ARG A 71 -3.27 -17.78 5.91
CA ARG A 71 -1.84 -17.81 6.19
C ARG A 71 -1.18 -16.44 6.03
N THR A 72 -1.60 -15.67 5.03
CA THR A 72 -1.04 -14.36 4.73
C THR A 72 -1.88 -13.22 5.27
N SER A 73 -3.01 -13.52 5.91
CA SER A 73 -3.95 -12.51 6.38
C SER A 73 -3.33 -11.45 7.30
N PRO A 74 -2.39 -11.76 8.22
CA PRO A 74 -1.80 -10.71 9.04
C PRO A 74 -1.14 -9.61 8.23
N LYS A 75 -0.45 -9.97 7.16
CA LYS A 75 0.20 -8.99 6.28
C LYS A 75 -0.80 -8.18 5.50
N LEU A 76 -1.83 -8.83 4.98
CA LEU A 76 -2.89 -8.18 4.22
C LEU A 76 -3.69 -7.21 5.11
N LEU A 77 -4.05 -7.66 6.30
CA LEU A 77 -4.79 -6.82 7.25
C LEU A 77 -3.98 -5.63 7.72
N ASN A 78 -2.68 -5.81 7.93
CA ASN A 78 -1.81 -4.70 8.32
C ASN A 78 -1.76 -3.63 7.23
N PHE A 79 -1.62 -4.05 5.98
CA PHE A 79 -1.66 -3.12 4.85
C PHE A 79 -3.00 -2.39 4.77
N ALA A 80 -4.09 -3.13 4.86
CA ALA A 80 -5.43 -2.55 4.82
C ALA A 80 -5.64 -1.54 5.93
N GLN A 81 -5.15 -1.83 7.14
CA GLN A 81 -5.27 -0.92 8.27
C GLN A 81 -4.55 0.41 8.00
N ILE A 82 -3.35 0.34 7.43
CA ILE A 82 -2.60 1.54 7.07
C ILE A 82 -3.43 2.41 6.12
N ILE A 83 -3.98 1.80 5.07
CA ILE A 83 -4.78 2.53 4.09
C ILE A 83 -6.04 3.12 4.74
N GLN A 84 -6.71 2.36 5.61
CA GLN A 84 -7.91 2.84 6.30
C GLN A 84 -7.62 4.02 7.22
N GLU A 85 -6.49 3.99 7.91
CA GLU A 85 -6.06 5.11 8.76
C GLU A 85 -5.76 6.35 7.92
N LEU A 86 -5.14 6.15 6.75
CA LEU A 86 -4.86 7.26 5.83
C LEU A 86 -6.16 7.84 5.24
N MET A 87 -7.12 6.98 4.93
CA MET A 87 -8.43 7.41 4.45
C MET A 87 -9.14 8.27 5.50
N LYS A 88 -9.05 7.87 6.76
CA LYS A 88 -9.65 8.62 7.86
C LYS A 88 -8.98 9.97 8.02
N ALA A 89 -7.66 10.01 7.93
CA ALA A 89 -6.92 11.28 7.98
C ALA A 89 -7.28 12.20 6.81
N ALA A 90 -7.51 11.63 5.63
CA ALA A 90 -7.87 12.40 4.45
C ALA A 90 -9.24 13.04 4.54
N GLU A 91 -10.13 12.51 5.39
CA GLU A 91 -11.46 13.09 5.63
C GLU A 91 -11.41 14.32 6.52
N ASP A 92 -10.32 14.51 7.25
CA ASP A 92 -10.15 15.63 8.17
C ASP A 92 -9.72 16.88 7.40
N GLU A 93 -10.58 17.89 7.39
CA GLU A 93 -10.35 19.13 6.66
C GLU A 93 -9.14 19.92 7.17
N THR A 94 -8.67 19.64 8.38
CA THR A 94 -7.49 20.32 8.94
C THR A 94 -6.19 19.70 8.44
N VAL A 95 -6.24 18.54 7.79
CA VAL A 95 -5.07 17.85 7.25
C VAL A 95 -4.86 18.31 5.81
N SER A 96 -3.75 18.98 5.55
CA SER A 96 -3.40 19.42 4.19
C SER A 96 -2.88 18.25 3.37
N LEU A 97 -2.79 18.45 2.05
CA LEU A 97 -2.20 17.44 1.18
C LEU A 97 -0.74 17.14 1.57
N ALA A 98 0.00 18.19 1.95
CA ALA A 98 1.38 18.03 2.42
C ALA A 98 1.44 17.20 3.70
N ASP A 99 0.50 17.45 4.62
CA ASP A 99 0.42 16.69 5.87
C ASP A 99 0.10 15.22 5.59
N LEU A 100 -0.80 14.97 4.65
CA LEU A 100 -1.17 13.61 4.26
C LEU A 100 0.02 12.88 3.65
N TYR A 101 0.76 13.56 2.78
CA TYR A 101 1.98 13.01 2.17
C TYR A 101 2.99 12.58 3.26
N GLU A 102 3.24 13.47 4.22
CA GLU A 102 4.14 13.18 5.34
C GLU A 102 3.64 12.00 6.18
N LEU A 103 2.33 11.95 6.40
CA LEU A 103 1.74 10.85 7.16
C LEU A 103 1.91 9.50 6.46
N ILE A 104 1.79 9.48 5.13
CA ILE A 104 2.04 8.28 4.35
C ILE A 104 3.48 7.81 4.53
N LEU A 105 4.43 8.74 4.41
CA LEU A 105 5.84 8.40 4.60
C LEU A 105 6.10 7.81 5.98
N GLU A 106 5.49 8.41 7.01
CA GLU A 106 5.66 7.98 8.39
C GLU A 106 5.02 6.61 8.66
N LYS A 107 3.74 6.45 8.31
CA LYS A 107 3.01 5.21 8.60
C LYS A 107 3.54 4.00 7.85
N THR A 108 4.12 4.23 6.68
CA THR A 108 4.66 3.14 5.87
C THR A 108 6.14 2.89 6.10
N SER A 109 6.83 3.79 6.83
CA SER A 109 8.28 3.75 7.00
C SER A 109 8.99 3.75 5.64
N TYR A 110 8.43 4.49 4.69
CA TYR A 110 8.87 4.45 3.29
C TYR A 110 10.33 4.92 3.11
N ILE A 111 10.73 5.95 3.84
CA ILE A 111 12.09 6.49 3.71
C ILE A 111 13.13 5.46 4.18
N GLU A 112 12.86 4.76 5.28
CA GLU A 112 13.72 3.69 5.77
C GLU A 112 13.81 2.56 4.75
N TYR A 113 12.70 2.23 4.11
CA TYR A 113 12.66 1.23 3.05
C TYR A 113 13.56 1.63 1.89
N LEU A 114 13.48 2.89 1.44
CA LEU A 114 14.30 3.37 0.34
C LEU A 114 15.79 3.32 0.70
N LYS A 115 16.14 3.71 1.92
CA LYS A 115 17.53 3.65 2.38
C LYS A 115 18.07 2.23 2.34
N THR A 116 17.29 1.28 2.81
CA THR A 116 17.66 -0.13 2.80
C THR A 116 17.79 -0.66 1.38
N GLU A 117 16.83 -0.35 0.52
CA GLU A 117 16.78 -0.85 -0.86
C GLU A 117 17.99 -0.36 -1.69
N TYR A 118 18.43 0.88 -1.44
CA TYR A 118 19.53 1.49 -2.19
C TYR A 118 20.82 1.59 -1.39
N GLU A 119 20.94 0.85 -0.31
CA GLU A 119 22.12 0.84 0.56
C GLU A 119 23.39 0.47 -0.20
N ASP A 120 23.27 -0.52 -1.11
CA ASP A 120 24.41 -1.00 -1.89
C ASP A 120 24.65 -0.18 -3.17
N ALA A 121 23.89 0.88 -3.36
CA ALA A 121 24.02 1.76 -4.51
C ALA A 121 23.95 3.22 -4.05
N PRO A 122 24.88 3.65 -3.20
CA PRO A 122 24.81 4.98 -2.57
C PRO A 122 24.78 6.14 -3.55
N ARG A 123 25.37 6.00 -4.73
CA ARG A 123 25.32 7.06 -5.75
C ARG A 123 23.91 7.34 -6.27
N LEU A 124 22.99 6.38 -6.13
CA LEU A 124 21.59 6.59 -6.53
C LEU A 124 20.85 7.43 -5.49
N ILE A 125 21.35 7.43 -4.27
CA ILE A 125 20.77 8.17 -3.16
C ILE A 125 21.35 9.58 -3.08
N SER A 126 22.65 9.69 -3.34
CA SER A 126 23.36 10.97 -3.21
C SER A 126 23.10 11.93 -4.37
N ASP A 127 22.63 11.43 -5.49
CA ASP A 127 22.28 12.26 -6.64
C ASP A 127 20.86 12.81 -6.51
#